data_abf261adcb38337dd8bebe00187a370e
#
_entry.id   abf261adcb38337dd8bebe00187a370e
#
_cell.length_a   1.000
_cell.length_b   1.000
_cell.length_c   1.000
_cell.angle_alpha   90.00
_cell.angle_beta   90.00
_cell.angle_gamma   90.00
#
_symmetry.space_group_name_H-M   'P 1'
#
loop_
_entity.id
_entity.type
_entity.pdbx_description
1 polymer ?
#
loop_
_entity_poly.entity_id
_entity_poly.type
_entity_poly.pdbx_seq_one_letter_code
_entity_poly.pdbx_strand_id
1 'polypeptide(L)'
;MSPNQGVVKQDWVATGRIDFATRDHADANQPSEFKLLVEERRIVESIAGNENLEIQWRLATLNEAKAVVSQYHKYLSENSLIKTVAETN
;
A
#
# COMPACT_ATOMS: atom_id res chain seq x y z
N MET A 1 -22.32 19.64 -10.08
CA MET A 1 -21.63 19.62 -8.78
C MET A 1 -22.57 19.08 -7.72
N SER A 2 -22.14 18.11 -6.96
CA SER A 2 -22.97 17.54 -5.91
C SER A 2 -23.15 18.54 -4.77
N PRO A 3 -24.37 18.74 -4.25
CA PRO A 3 -24.57 19.63 -3.11
C PRO A 3 -23.93 19.11 -1.82
N ASN A 4 -23.55 17.84 -1.79
CA ASN A 4 -22.90 17.23 -0.65
C ASN A 4 -21.36 17.26 -0.75
N GLN A 5 -20.86 17.86 -1.81
CA GLN A 5 -19.42 17.95 -2.01
C GLN A 5 -18.83 18.93 -1.00
N GLY A 6 -18.02 18.43 -0.13
CA GLY A 6 -17.38 19.22 0.90
C GLY A 6 -16.05 19.80 0.45
N VAL A 7 -15.36 20.40 1.39
CA VAL A 7 -14.05 20.98 1.19
C VAL A 7 -13.00 20.00 1.68
N VAL A 8 -11.97 19.76 0.86
CA VAL A 8 -10.85 18.93 1.25
C VAL A 8 -9.99 19.71 2.26
N LYS A 9 -9.96 19.22 3.49
CA LYS A 9 -9.15 19.81 4.56
C LYS A 9 -7.72 19.30 4.50
N GLN A 10 -7.57 18.03 4.21
CA GLN A 10 -6.28 17.40 4.02
C GLN A 10 -6.37 16.53 2.79
N ASP A 11 -5.51 16.77 1.82
CA ASP A 11 -5.47 15.98 0.60
C ASP A 11 -4.91 14.58 0.87
N TRP A 12 -4.96 13.73 -0.13
CA TRP A 12 -4.53 12.34 -0.01
C TRP A 12 -3.11 12.22 0.53
N VAL A 13 -2.97 11.46 1.59
CA VAL A 13 -1.69 11.19 2.23
C VAL A 13 -1.58 9.70 2.48
N ALA A 14 -0.45 9.12 2.15
CA ALA A 14 -0.19 7.71 2.41
C ALA A 14 -0.24 7.44 3.92
N THR A 15 -0.94 6.39 4.31
CA THR A 15 -1.07 6.01 5.72
C THR A 15 0.07 5.13 6.20
N GLY A 16 0.87 4.61 5.28
CA GLY A 16 1.89 3.61 5.59
C GLY A 16 1.41 2.18 5.44
N ARG A 17 0.11 1.98 5.27
CA ARG A 17 -0.43 0.63 5.04
C ARG A 17 -0.29 0.26 3.59
N ILE A 18 0.12 -0.97 3.36
CA ILE A 18 0.28 -1.53 2.02
C ILE A 18 -0.42 -2.88 1.97
N ASP A 19 -0.78 -3.28 0.77
CA ASP A 19 -1.37 -4.59 0.54
C ASP A 19 -0.88 -5.13 -0.80
N PHE A 20 -0.95 -6.42 -0.93
CA PHE A 20 -0.58 -7.11 -2.16
C PHE A 20 -1.82 -7.73 -2.76
N ALA A 21 -2.04 -7.43 -4.03
CA ALA A 21 -3.09 -8.07 -4.80
C ALA A 21 -2.45 -9.00 -5.81
N THR A 22 -2.89 -10.23 -5.84
CA THR A 22 -2.41 -11.21 -6.80
C THR A 22 -3.57 -11.69 -7.65
N ARG A 23 -3.26 -12.02 -8.88
CA ARG A 23 -4.23 -12.59 -9.79
C ARG A 23 -3.56 -13.71 -10.56
N ASP A 24 -4.08 -14.91 -10.39
CA ASP A 24 -3.63 -16.05 -11.15
C ASP A 24 -4.39 -16.13 -12.47
N HIS A 25 -3.66 -16.32 -13.55
CA HIS A 25 -4.28 -16.51 -14.84
C HIS A 25 -4.80 -17.94 -14.98
N ALA A 26 -5.91 -18.09 -15.70
CA ALA A 26 -6.46 -19.41 -16.00
C ALA A 26 -5.50 -20.24 -16.87
N ASP A 27 -4.69 -19.57 -17.67
CA ASP A 27 -3.66 -20.23 -18.47
C ASP A 27 -2.40 -20.41 -17.64
N ALA A 28 -2.01 -21.66 -17.43
CA ALA A 28 -0.83 -22.00 -16.62
C ALA A 28 0.49 -21.47 -17.23
N ASN A 29 0.48 -21.11 -18.50
CA ASN A 29 1.67 -20.56 -19.17
C ASN A 29 1.87 -19.06 -18.91
N GLN A 30 0.87 -18.40 -18.35
CA GLN A 30 0.98 -16.98 -18.03
C GLN A 30 1.38 -16.80 -16.57
N PRO A 31 2.29 -15.87 -16.29
CA PRO A 31 2.67 -15.60 -14.90
C PRO A 31 1.52 -14.93 -14.16
N SER A 32 1.45 -15.19 -12.86
CA SER A 32 0.51 -14.52 -11.98
C SER A 32 0.78 -13.03 -11.96
N GLU A 33 -0.27 -12.23 -11.94
CA GLU A 33 -0.14 -10.80 -11.75
C GLU A 33 0.08 -10.49 -10.28
N PHE A 34 0.92 -9.54 -10.04
CA PHE A 34 1.25 -9.09 -8.69
C PHE A 34 1.23 -7.57 -8.66
N LYS A 35 0.45 -7.03 -7.74
CA LYS A 35 0.30 -5.58 -7.61
C LYS A 35 0.54 -5.17 -6.17
N LEU A 36 1.28 -4.09 -5.99
CA LEU A 36 1.46 -3.47 -4.69
C LEU A 36 0.49 -2.29 -4.59
N LEU A 37 -0.32 -2.31 -3.54
CA LEU A 37 -1.31 -1.26 -3.29
C LEU A 37 -0.90 -0.46 -2.07
N VAL A 38 -1.12 0.83 -2.15
CA VAL A 38 -0.83 1.77 -1.07
C VAL A 38 -2.14 2.40 -0.61
N GLU A 39 -2.35 2.40 0.69
CA GLU A 39 -3.52 3.06 1.27
C GLU A 39 -3.24 4.54 1.46
N GLU A 40 -4.23 5.34 1.08
CA GLU A 40 -4.20 6.78 1.31
C GLU A 40 -5.46 7.21 2.04
N ARG A 41 -5.35 8.29 2.79
CA ARG A 41 -6.47 8.90 3.46
C ARG A 41 -6.53 10.38 3.15
N ARG A 42 -7.72 10.94 3.20
CA ARG A 42 -7.91 12.38 3.19
C ARG A 42 -9.04 12.77 4.13
N ILE A 43 -9.04 14.02 4.52
CA ILE A 43 -10.08 14.56 5.39
C ILE A 43 -10.89 15.56 4.58
N VAL A 44 -12.20 15.33 4.55
CA VAL A 44 -13.16 16.17 3.83
C VAL A 44 -14.16 16.71 4.83
N GLU A 45 -14.34 18.02 4.83
CA GLU A 45 -15.36 18.65 5.66
C GLU A 45 -16.64 18.81 4.84
N SER A 46 -17.74 18.29 5.36
CA SER A 46 -19.02 18.42 4.70
C SER A 46 -19.54 19.85 4.81
N ILE A 47 -20.59 20.16 4.04
CA ILE A 47 -21.25 21.47 4.11
C ILE A 47 -21.75 21.76 5.52
N ALA A 48 -22.16 20.71 6.24
CA ALA A 48 -22.62 20.83 7.62
C ALA A 48 -21.51 21.03 8.64
N GLY A 49 -20.25 21.03 8.20
CA GLY A 49 -19.11 21.23 9.08
C GLY A 49 -18.55 19.97 9.71
N ASN A 50 -19.05 18.81 9.34
CA ASN A 50 -18.55 17.53 9.85
C ASN A 50 -17.35 17.07 9.05
N GLU A 51 -16.31 16.66 9.74
CA GLU A 51 -15.13 16.08 9.11
C GLU A 51 -15.35 14.59 8.88
N ASN A 52 -15.02 14.14 7.67
CA ASN A 52 -15.09 12.75 7.30
C ASN A 52 -13.75 12.27 6.80
N LEU A 53 -13.38 11.08 7.24
CA LEU A 53 -12.17 10.44 6.75
C LEU A 53 -12.51 9.57 5.57
N GLU A 54 -11.83 9.80 4.45
CA GLU A 54 -11.96 8.96 3.26
C GLU A 54 -10.71 8.14 3.08
N ILE A 55 -10.89 6.91 2.65
CA ILE A 55 -9.80 5.94 2.44
C ILE A 55 -9.87 5.46 1.00
N GLN A 56 -8.70 5.35 0.37
CA GLN A 56 -8.60 4.71 -0.95
C GLN A 56 -7.34 3.89 -1.03
N TRP A 57 -7.36 2.93 -1.94
CA TRP A 57 -6.20 2.13 -2.30
C TRP A 57 -5.84 2.46 -3.74
N ARG A 58 -4.56 2.65 -3.99
CA ARG A 58 -4.05 2.90 -5.34
C ARG A 58 -2.83 2.05 -5.59
N LEU A 59 -2.49 1.90 -6.85
CA LEU A 59 -1.25 1.23 -7.20
C LEU A 59 -0.07 2.06 -6.72
N ALA A 60 0.94 1.37 -6.18
CA ALA A 60 2.17 2.02 -5.79
C ALA A 60 2.91 2.57 -7.01
N THR A 61 3.57 3.70 -6.81
CA THR A 61 4.51 4.19 -7.80
C THR A 61 5.75 3.30 -7.81
N LEU A 62 6.56 3.42 -8.86
CA LEU A 62 7.80 2.67 -8.95
C LEU A 62 8.71 2.95 -7.75
N ASN A 63 8.82 4.21 -7.35
CA ASN A 63 9.66 4.61 -6.22
C ASN A 63 9.14 4.01 -4.91
N GLU A 64 7.83 4.02 -4.71
CA GLU A 64 7.22 3.40 -3.53
C GLU A 64 7.46 1.90 -3.51
N ALA A 65 7.30 1.24 -4.64
CA ALA A 65 7.55 -0.19 -4.75
C ALA A 65 9.01 -0.52 -4.45
N LYS A 66 9.94 0.27 -4.96
CA LYS A 66 11.35 0.08 -4.68
C LYS A 66 11.67 0.23 -3.20
N ALA A 67 11.06 1.22 -2.55
CA ALA A 67 11.26 1.44 -1.11
C ALA A 67 10.75 0.27 -0.29
N VAL A 68 9.59 -0.27 -0.63
CA VAL A 68 9.02 -1.43 0.06
C VAL A 68 9.90 -2.66 -0.14
N VAL A 69 10.34 -2.90 -1.37
CA VAL A 69 11.22 -4.04 -1.67
C VAL A 69 12.52 -3.91 -0.91
N SER A 70 13.09 -2.72 -0.87
CA SER A 70 14.34 -2.47 -0.14
C SER A 70 14.18 -2.76 1.35
N GLN A 71 13.09 -2.29 1.97
CA GLN A 71 12.81 -2.58 3.37
C GLN A 71 12.59 -4.07 3.61
N TYR A 72 11.90 -4.74 2.70
CA TYR A 72 11.64 -6.16 2.81
C TYR A 72 12.94 -6.96 2.69
N HIS A 73 13.81 -6.57 1.78
CA HIS A 73 15.13 -7.20 1.65
C HIS A 73 15.95 -7.03 2.92
N LYS A 74 15.93 -5.85 3.49
CA LYS A 74 16.63 -5.59 4.74
C LYS A 74 16.09 -6.47 5.85
N TYR A 75 14.77 -6.55 5.98
CA TYR A 75 14.11 -7.39 6.97
C TYR A 75 14.48 -8.87 6.78
N LEU A 76 14.41 -9.36 5.56
CA LEU A 76 14.74 -10.74 5.26
C LEU A 76 16.22 -11.03 5.54
N SER A 77 17.11 -10.11 5.18
CA SER A 77 18.55 -10.29 5.41
C SER A 77 18.85 -10.42 6.89
N GLU A 78 18.26 -9.54 7.69
CA GLU A 78 18.51 -9.57 9.14
C GLU A 78 17.96 -10.86 9.76
N ASN A 79 16.76 -11.27 9.38
CA ASN A 79 16.15 -12.46 9.95
C ASN A 79 16.72 -13.75 9.37
N SER A 80 16.99 -13.78 8.08
CA SER A 80 17.57 -14.95 7.44
C SER A 80 18.99 -15.20 7.91
N LEU A 81 19.76 -14.13 8.13
CA LEU A 81 21.12 -14.26 8.63
C LEU A 81 21.14 -14.94 10.00
N ILE A 82 20.22 -14.53 10.87
CA ILE A 82 20.07 -15.15 12.19
C ILE A 82 19.72 -16.62 12.05
N LYS A 83 18.79 -16.96 11.19
CA LYS A 83 18.39 -18.34 10.95
C LYS A 83 19.51 -19.16 10.34
N THR A 84 20.22 -18.59 9.38
CA THR A 84 21.33 -19.28 8.72
C THR A 84 22.45 -19.61 9.71
N VAL A 85 22.78 -18.67 10.57
CA VAL A 85 23.77 -18.90 11.62
C VAL A 85 23.29 -20.00 12.56
N ALA A 86 22.04 -19.98 12.95
CA ALA A 86 21.47 -21.00 13.81
C ALA A 86 21.46 -22.37 13.15
N GLU A 87 21.22 -22.42 11.86
CA GLU A 87 21.17 -23.68 11.11
C GLU A 87 22.55 -24.26 10.84
N THR A 88 23.55 -23.41 10.68
CA THR A 88 24.93 -23.88 10.41
C THR A 88 25.64 -24.30 11.65
N ASN A 89 25.13 -23.94 12.78
CA ASN A 89 25.70 -24.38 14.06
C ASN A 89 25.07 -25.67 14.55
#